data_1b1505b48c4c09b71d264d3c080c5b88
#
_entry.id   1b1505b48c4c09b71d264d3c080c5b88
#
_cell.length_a   1.000
_cell.length_b   1.000
_cell.length_c   1.000
_cell.angle_alpha   90.00
_cell.angle_beta   90.00
_cell.angle_gamma   90.00
#
_symmetry.space_group_name_H-M   'P 1'
#
loop_
_entity.id
_entity.type
_entity.pdbx_description
1 polymer ?
#
loop_
_entity_poly.entity_id
_entity_poly.type
_entity_poly.pdbx_seq_one_letter_code
_entity_poly.pdbx_strand_id
1 'polypeptide(L)'
;GKTPGKTRLLNFFNVDNKYTVCDVPGYGYARRSDKEIIEFGEMMDEYFTQREALKLCVMILDIRRTPNQDDIDMYNYLKDLEIPVLFVLNKCDKFSNNQRINQMKVIYKTLGIEHAICISCLKGVNIDVVARSIESLIKEYDE
;
A
#
# COMPACT_ATOMS: atom_id res chain seq x y z
N GLY A 1 14.70 -24.18 -5.59
CA GLY A 1 14.63 -23.88 -4.30
C GLY A 1 14.33 -22.45 -4.04
N LYS A 2 13.31 -22.32 -3.32
CA LYS A 2 12.92 -20.98 -2.95
C LYS A 2 13.68 -20.58 -1.72
N THR A 3 14.77 -19.88 -1.92
CA THR A 3 15.38 -19.22 -0.77
C THR A 3 14.48 -18.06 -0.35
N PRO A 4 14.51 -17.66 0.93
CA PRO A 4 13.71 -16.54 1.38
C PRO A 4 13.90 -15.27 0.55
N GLY A 5 15.11 -15.03 0.04
CA GLY A 5 15.35 -13.87 -0.80
C GLY A 5 14.62 -13.90 -2.13
N LYS A 6 14.34 -15.08 -2.65
CA LYS A 6 13.63 -15.22 -3.93
C LYS A 6 12.13 -15.00 -3.81
N THR A 7 11.57 -15.04 -2.61
CA THR A 7 10.14 -14.76 -2.42
C THR A 7 9.82 -13.29 -2.55
N ARG A 8 10.83 -12.44 -2.75
CA ARG A 8 10.68 -11.00 -2.89
C ARG A 8 10.69 -10.54 -4.32
N LEU A 9 10.47 -11.45 -5.26
CA LEU A 9 10.33 -11.07 -6.65
C LEU A 9 9.04 -10.27 -6.82
N LEU A 10 9.11 -9.26 -7.68
CA LEU A 10 7.94 -8.47 -8.03
C LEU A 10 7.04 -9.29 -8.94
N ASN A 11 5.76 -9.29 -8.65
CA ASN A 11 4.76 -9.97 -9.46
C ASN A 11 3.89 -8.95 -10.17
N PHE A 12 3.70 -9.15 -11.47
CA PHE A 12 2.93 -8.23 -12.29
C PHE A 12 1.62 -8.87 -12.74
N PHE A 13 0.53 -8.11 -12.63
CA PHE A 13 -0.80 -8.56 -13.01
C PHE A 13 -1.44 -7.53 -13.92
N ASN A 14 -1.95 -7.98 -15.06
CA ASN A 14 -2.72 -7.12 -15.97
C ASN A 14 -4.17 -7.10 -15.51
N VAL A 15 -4.74 -5.91 -15.37
CA VAL A 15 -6.13 -5.73 -14.96
C VAL A 15 -6.92 -5.21 -16.14
N ASP A 16 -7.69 -6.10 -16.79
CA ASP A 16 -8.63 -5.79 -17.89
C ASP A 16 -8.00 -4.99 -19.03
N ASN A 17 -6.72 -5.17 -19.28
CA ASN A 17 -5.95 -4.41 -20.27
C ASN A 17 -5.97 -2.89 -20.04
N LYS A 18 -6.33 -2.46 -18.84
CA LYS A 18 -6.38 -1.05 -18.49
C LYS A 18 -5.11 -0.59 -17.78
N TYR A 19 -4.58 -1.40 -16.89
CA TYR A 19 -3.36 -1.08 -16.16
C TYR A 19 -2.71 -2.37 -15.65
N THR A 20 -1.47 -2.25 -15.21
CA THR A 20 -0.73 -3.35 -14.61
C THR A 20 -0.50 -3.06 -13.14
N VAL A 21 -0.76 -4.04 -12.30
CA VAL A 21 -0.46 -3.98 -10.87
C VAL A 21 0.84 -4.72 -10.62
N CYS A 22 1.75 -4.08 -9.91
CA CYS A 22 2.95 -4.72 -9.41
C CYS A 22 2.76 -4.99 -7.92
N ASP A 23 2.70 -6.28 -7.57
CA ASP A 23 2.63 -6.67 -6.18
C ASP A 23 4.04 -6.70 -5.62
N VAL A 24 4.29 -5.85 -4.63
CA VAL A 24 5.61 -5.78 -4.00
C VAL A 24 5.58 -6.52 -2.67
N PRO A 25 6.71 -7.09 -2.24
CA PRO A 25 6.77 -7.75 -0.94
C PRO A 25 6.41 -6.80 0.19
N GLY A 26 5.73 -7.33 1.20
CA GLY A 26 5.40 -6.55 2.37
C GLY A 26 6.63 -6.07 3.12
N TYR A 27 6.59 -4.83 3.56
CA TYR A 27 7.61 -4.26 4.42
C TYR A 27 7.23 -4.51 5.89
N GLY A 28 8.19 -4.42 6.79
CA GLY A 28 7.92 -4.42 8.24
C GLY A 28 7.22 -5.64 8.81
N TYR A 29 7.02 -6.67 8.05
CA TYR A 29 6.19 -7.74 8.39
C TYR A 29 6.92 -8.73 9.15
N ALA A 30 7.66 -9.36 9.28
CA ALA A 30 8.28 -10.39 10.04
C ALA A 30 9.69 -9.95 10.41
N ARG A 31 10.24 -10.62 11.36
CA ARG A 31 11.63 -10.37 11.71
C ARG A 31 12.50 -10.71 10.50
N ARG A 32 13.25 -9.73 10.05
CA ARG A 32 14.17 -9.89 8.94
C ARG A 32 15.58 -9.59 9.42
N SER A 33 16.56 -10.26 8.85
CA SER A 33 17.95 -9.95 9.10
C SER A 33 18.26 -8.56 8.53
N ASP A 34 19.32 -7.94 9.02
CA ASP A 34 19.78 -6.65 8.51
C ASP A 34 20.07 -6.72 7.02
N LYS A 35 20.65 -7.83 6.56
CA LYS A 35 20.90 -8.05 5.14
C LYS A 35 19.62 -8.03 4.31
N GLU A 36 18.58 -8.69 4.80
CA GLU A 36 17.29 -8.74 4.11
C GLU A 36 16.64 -7.37 4.03
N ILE A 37 16.74 -6.58 5.10
CA ILE A 37 16.21 -5.21 5.13
C ILE A 37 16.93 -4.34 4.10
N ILE A 38 18.25 -4.46 4.01
CA ILE A 38 19.04 -3.72 3.03
C ILE A 38 18.67 -4.13 1.61
N GLU A 39 18.58 -5.41 1.34
CA GLU A 39 18.20 -5.93 0.02
C GLU A 39 16.79 -5.46 -0.40
N PHE A 40 15.87 -5.47 0.55
CA PHE A 40 14.52 -4.97 0.30
C PHE A 40 14.54 -3.49 -0.07
N GLY A 41 15.30 -2.69 0.68
CA GLY A 41 15.45 -1.27 0.40
C GLY A 41 16.05 -1.00 -0.97
N GLU A 42 17.09 -1.73 -1.35
CA GLU A 42 17.72 -1.61 -2.66
C GLU A 42 16.76 -1.96 -3.79
N MET A 43 15.99 -3.04 -3.62
CA MET A 43 14.99 -3.46 -4.60
C MET A 43 13.92 -2.38 -4.77
N MET A 44 13.43 -1.83 -3.67
CA MET A 44 12.40 -0.80 -3.70
C MET A 44 12.92 0.47 -4.35
N ASP A 45 14.14 0.89 -4.02
CA ASP A 45 14.76 2.06 -4.64
C ASP A 45 14.88 1.88 -6.15
N GLU A 46 15.40 0.74 -6.57
CA GLU A 46 15.53 0.45 -7.99
C GLU A 46 14.19 0.49 -8.70
N TYR A 47 13.18 -0.16 -8.13
CA TYR A 47 11.85 -0.21 -8.73
C TYR A 47 11.21 1.17 -8.80
N PHE A 48 11.17 1.89 -7.67
CA PHE A 48 10.43 3.15 -7.59
C PHE A 48 11.14 4.31 -8.28
N THR A 49 12.46 4.30 -8.36
CA THR A 49 13.20 5.40 -8.98
C THR A 49 13.40 5.24 -10.47
N GLN A 50 13.32 4.03 -10.99
CA GLN A 50 13.60 3.76 -12.41
C GLN A 50 12.37 3.45 -13.25
N ARG A 51 11.18 3.41 -12.65
CA ARG A 51 9.96 3.06 -13.38
C ARG A 51 9.14 4.31 -13.67
N GLU A 52 9.29 4.86 -14.85
CA GLU A 52 8.52 6.04 -15.29
C GLU A 52 7.02 5.77 -15.37
N ALA A 53 6.63 4.51 -15.60
CA ALA A 53 5.23 4.14 -15.72
C ALA A 53 4.51 3.98 -14.38
N LEU A 54 5.22 4.13 -13.25
CA LEU A 54 4.59 4.02 -11.95
C LEU A 54 3.74 5.25 -11.67
N LYS A 55 2.44 5.06 -11.55
CA LYS A 55 1.46 6.14 -11.40
C LYS A 55 0.92 6.29 -9.99
N LEU A 56 0.89 5.22 -9.23
CA LEU A 56 0.17 5.17 -7.97
C LEU A 56 0.70 4.02 -7.12
N CYS A 57 0.80 4.26 -5.82
CA CYS A 57 1.06 3.21 -4.85
C CYS A 57 -0.17 3.05 -3.96
N VAL A 58 -0.61 1.82 -3.75
CA VAL A 58 -1.69 1.52 -2.83
C VAL A 58 -1.07 0.95 -1.56
N MET A 59 -1.24 1.66 -0.44
CA MET A 59 -0.79 1.18 0.86
C MET A 59 -1.99 0.55 1.59
N ILE A 60 -1.89 -0.74 1.86
CA ILE A 60 -2.94 -1.48 2.55
C ILE A 60 -2.54 -1.70 3.99
N LEU A 61 -3.34 -1.17 4.89
CA LEU A 61 -3.12 -1.25 6.33
C LEU A 61 -4.28 -1.99 6.99
N ASP A 62 -4.01 -2.61 8.12
CA ASP A 62 -5.04 -3.24 8.95
C ASP A 62 -5.66 -2.15 9.85
N ILE A 63 -6.97 -1.91 9.71
CA ILE A 63 -7.64 -0.83 10.47
C ILE A 63 -7.51 -1.00 11.99
N ARG A 64 -7.31 -2.23 12.46
CA ARG A 64 -7.20 -2.51 13.88
C ARG A 64 -5.90 -2.01 14.50
N ARG A 65 -4.92 -1.66 13.69
CA ARG A 65 -3.59 -1.28 14.16
C ARG A 65 -3.32 0.19 13.90
N THR A 66 -2.67 0.81 14.86
CA THR A 66 -2.12 2.15 14.64
C THR A 66 -0.86 2.00 13.80
N PRO A 67 -0.67 2.81 12.76
CA PRO A 67 0.54 2.72 11.94
C PRO A 67 1.80 2.84 12.79
N ASN A 68 2.75 1.97 12.50
CA ASN A 68 4.04 1.96 13.19
C ASN A 68 5.07 2.78 12.44
N GLN A 69 6.31 2.79 12.93
CA GLN A 69 7.38 3.56 12.30
C GLN A 69 7.68 3.10 10.88
N ASP A 70 7.60 1.80 10.61
CA ASP A 70 7.82 1.27 9.26
C ASP A 70 6.78 1.80 8.28
N ASP A 71 5.52 1.90 8.71
CA ASP A 71 4.45 2.46 7.88
C ASP A 71 4.72 3.94 7.59
N ILE A 72 5.11 4.68 8.60
CA ILE A 72 5.42 6.10 8.47
C ILE A 72 6.61 6.30 7.53
N ASP A 73 7.66 5.53 7.69
CA ASP A 73 8.86 5.60 6.88
C ASP A 73 8.54 5.27 5.41
N MET A 74 7.73 4.26 5.17
CA MET A 74 7.34 3.87 3.82
C MET A 74 6.55 4.99 3.13
N TYR A 75 5.60 5.60 3.85
CA TYR A 75 4.84 6.70 3.29
C TYR A 75 5.73 7.91 3.01
N ASN A 76 6.62 8.25 3.94
CA ASN A 76 7.55 9.36 3.74
C ASN A 76 8.45 9.11 2.53
N TYR A 77 8.92 7.89 2.36
CA TYR A 77 9.72 7.48 1.21
C TYR A 77 8.97 7.72 -0.10
N LEU A 78 7.71 7.30 -0.18
CA LEU A 78 6.89 7.50 -1.37
C LEU A 78 6.61 8.98 -1.64
N LYS A 79 6.38 9.77 -0.59
CA LYS A 79 6.19 11.22 -0.73
C LYS A 79 7.43 11.90 -1.27
N ASP A 80 8.59 11.52 -0.79
CA ASP A 80 9.86 12.09 -1.26
C ASP A 80 10.09 11.81 -2.74
N LEU A 81 9.61 10.68 -3.23
CA LEU A 81 9.65 10.34 -4.65
C LEU A 81 8.48 10.93 -5.44
N GLU A 82 7.60 11.66 -4.78
CA GLU A 82 6.42 12.28 -5.39
C GLU A 82 5.47 11.26 -6.03
N ILE A 83 5.38 10.07 -5.45
CA ILE A 83 4.46 9.02 -5.89
C ILE A 83 3.15 9.18 -5.13
N PRO A 84 2.01 9.35 -5.82
CA PRO A 84 0.72 9.41 -5.14
C PRO A 84 0.41 8.11 -4.42
N VAL A 85 -0.20 8.20 -3.26
CA VAL A 85 -0.53 7.05 -2.44
C VAL A 85 -2.03 7.01 -2.17
N LEU A 86 -2.63 5.87 -2.44
CA LEU A 86 -4.01 5.57 -2.05
C LEU A 86 -3.95 4.69 -0.82
N PHE A 87 -4.52 5.16 0.29
CA PHE A 87 -4.56 4.38 1.52
C PHE A 87 -5.83 3.55 1.58
N VAL A 88 -5.66 2.28 1.90
CA VAL A 88 -6.75 1.32 2.03
C VAL A 88 -6.63 0.66 3.41
N LEU A 89 -7.72 0.73 4.18
CA LEU A 89 -7.78 0.14 5.51
C LEU A 89 -8.61 -1.13 5.45
N ASN A 90 -7.96 -2.27 5.58
CA ASN A 90 -8.62 -3.56 5.50
C ASN A 90 -9.13 -4.02 6.87
N LYS A 91 -9.99 -5.02 6.83
CA LYS A 91 -10.58 -5.66 8.02
C LYS A 91 -11.58 -4.77 8.76
N CYS A 92 -12.25 -3.88 8.02
CA CYS A 92 -13.24 -2.98 8.61
C CYS A 92 -14.43 -3.74 9.21
N ASP A 93 -14.68 -4.97 8.80
CA ASP A 93 -15.71 -5.82 9.36
C ASP A 93 -15.45 -6.19 10.84
N LYS A 94 -14.22 -6.04 11.30
CA LYS A 94 -13.85 -6.33 12.70
C LYS A 94 -14.24 -5.22 13.67
N PHE A 95 -14.63 -4.05 13.15
CA PHE A 95 -14.94 -2.88 13.98
C PHE A 95 -16.38 -2.42 13.76
N SER A 96 -16.99 -1.87 14.81
CA SER A 96 -18.24 -1.13 14.70
C SER A 96 -17.99 0.20 13.97
N ASN A 97 -19.06 0.89 13.59
CA ASN A 97 -18.93 2.19 12.92
C ASN A 97 -18.17 3.20 13.79
N ASN A 98 -18.48 3.25 15.10
CA ASN A 98 -17.78 4.15 16.00
C ASN A 98 -16.31 3.81 16.14
N GLN A 99 -15.99 2.54 16.23
CA GLN A 99 -14.59 2.08 16.29
C GLN A 99 -13.84 2.46 15.01
N ARG A 100 -14.47 2.31 13.85
CA ARG A 100 -13.86 2.69 12.56
C ARG A 100 -13.55 4.18 12.54
N ILE A 101 -14.54 5.02 12.89
CA ILE A 101 -14.38 6.47 12.86
C ILE A 101 -13.24 6.88 13.78
N ASN A 102 -13.21 6.35 14.99
CA ASN A 102 -12.18 6.70 15.96
C ASN A 102 -10.80 6.26 15.50
N GLN A 103 -10.69 5.04 14.98
CA GLN A 103 -9.40 4.52 14.51
C GLN A 103 -8.92 5.25 13.26
N MET A 104 -9.82 5.61 12.36
CA MET A 104 -9.46 6.39 11.18
C MET A 104 -8.85 7.74 11.57
N LYS A 105 -9.40 8.40 12.60
CA LYS A 105 -8.84 9.66 13.11
C LYS A 105 -7.41 9.45 13.60
N VAL A 106 -7.18 8.36 14.33
CA VAL A 106 -5.83 8.03 14.82
C VAL A 106 -4.87 7.79 13.66
N ILE A 107 -5.30 7.01 12.68
CA ILE A 107 -4.47 6.68 11.51
C ILE A 107 -4.16 7.95 10.71
N TYR A 108 -5.15 8.78 10.47
CA TYR A 108 -4.97 10.04 9.73
C TYR A 108 -3.96 10.95 10.42
N LYS A 109 -4.09 11.09 11.73
CA LYS A 109 -3.19 11.92 12.50
C LYS A 109 -1.76 11.36 12.51
N THR A 110 -1.63 10.04 12.68
CA THR A 110 -0.33 9.38 12.74
C THR A 110 0.43 9.51 11.43
N LEU A 111 -0.25 9.35 10.31
CA LEU A 111 0.37 9.42 8.99
C LEU A 111 0.36 10.82 8.37
N GLY A 112 -0.43 11.74 8.90
CA GLY A 112 -0.57 13.06 8.30
C GLY A 112 -1.38 13.04 7.01
N ILE A 113 -2.43 12.24 6.95
CA ILE A 113 -3.27 12.08 5.77
C ILE A 113 -4.70 12.48 6.09
N GLU A 114 -5.53 12.63 5.05
CA GLU A 114 -6.92 13.05 5.20
C GLU A 114 -7.93 12.05 4.67
N HIS A 115 -7.50 11.07 3.88
CA HIS A 115 -8.41 10.14 3.24
C HIS A 115 -7.85 8.72 3.22
N ALA A 116 -8.74 7.76 3.42
CA ALA A 116 -8.48 6.35 3.23
C ALA A 116 -9.79 5.64 2.92
N ILE A 117 -9.72 4.51 2.24
CA ILE A 117 -10.90 3.71 1.93
C ILE A 117 -10.93 2.51 2.87
N CYS A 118 -12.00 2.38 3.63
CA CYS A 118 -12.19 1.22 4.50
C CYS A 118 -12.77 0.06 3.69
N ILE A 119 -12.14 -1.08 3.76
CA ILE A 119 -12.58 -2.28 3.04
C ILE A 119 -12.65 -3.48 3.97
N SER A 120 -13.32 -4.51 3.50
CA SER A 120 -13.22 -5.85 4.04
C SER A 120 -13.05 -6.82 2.88
N CYS A 121 -11.86 -7.37 2.74
CA CYS A 121 -11.63 -8.41 1.75
C CYS A 121 -12.48 -9.64 2.04
N LEU A 122 -12.62 -9.98 3.31
CA LEU A 122 -13.40 -11.14 3.72
C LEU A 122 -14.89 -11.01 3.35
N LYS A 123 -15.46 -9.81 3.52
CA LYS A 123 -16.88 -9.54 3.27
C LYS A 123 -17.15 -8.90 1.93
N GLY A 124 -16.12 -8.59 1.16
CA GLY A 124 -16.26 -7.93 -0.13
C GLY A 124 -16.71 -6.48 -0.06
N VAL A 125 -16.52 -5.80 1.08
CA VAL A 125 -16.97 -4.42 1.28
C VAL A 125 -16.00 -3.45 0.61
N ASN A 126 -16.53 -2.57 -0.23
CA ASN A 126 -15.80 -1.46 -0.88
C ASN A 126 -14.63 -1.85 -1.78
N ILE A 127 -14.53 -3.10 -2.17
CA ILE A 127 -13.50 -3.53 -3.12
C ILE A 127 -13.67 -2.81 -4.47
N ASP A 128 -14.92 -2.66 -4.91
CA ASP A 128 -15.24 -1.93 -6.13
C ASP A 128 -14.89 -0.44 -6.03
N VAL A 129 -15.02 0.14 -4.85
CA VAL A 129 -14.64 1.54 -4.61
C VAL A 129 -13.13 1.72 -4.81
N VAL A 130 -12.33 0.79 -4.30
CA VAL A 130 -10.88 0.82 -4.50
C VAL A 130 -10.54 0.73 -5.98
N ALA A 131 -11.15 -0.21 -6.70
CA ALA A 131 -10.90 -0.38 -8.13
C ALA A 131 -11.22 0.89 -8.92
N ARG A 132 -12.37 1.51 -8.64
CA ARG A 132 -12.75 2.77 -9.32
C ARG A 132 -11.82 3.91 -8.95
N SER A 133 -11.38 3.97 -7.71
CA SER A 133 -10.43 5.01 -7.27
C SER A 133 -9.09 4.88 -7.97
N ILE A 134 -8.59 3.66 -8.14
CA ILE A 134 -7.36 3.41 -8.87
C ILE A 134 -7.50 3.88 -10.32
N GLU A 135 -8.59 3.50 -11.00
CA GLU A 135 -8.83 3.89 -12.38
C GLU A 135 -8.89 5.42 -12.53
N SER A 136 -9.58 6.08 -11.62
CA SER A 136 -9.72 7.53 -11.64
C SER A 136 -8.38 8.24 -11.44
N LEU A 137 -7.59 7.80 -10.48
CA LEU A 137 -6.29 8.42 -10.19
C LEU A 137 -5.28 8.19 -11.33
N ILE A 138 -5.30 7.04 -11.95
CA ILE A 138 -4.42 6.75 -13.09
C ILE A 138 -4.78 7.64 -14.27
N LYS A 139 -6.06 7.87 -14.53
CA LYS A 139 -6.49 8.75 -15.62
C LYS A 139 -6.04 10.19 -15.43
N GLU A 140 -6.08 10.70 -14.20
CA GLU A 140 -5.58 12.05 -13.91
C GLU A 140 -4.12 12.19 -14.28
N TYR A 141 -3.34 11.14 -14.12
CA TYR A 141 -1.92 11.16 -14.45
C TYR A 141 -1.64 11.13 -15.93
N ASP A 142 -2.52 10.56 -16.73
CA ASP A 142 -2.33 10.44 -18.17
C ASP A 142 -2.78 11.70 -18.92
N GLU A 143 -3.45 12.60 -18.22
CA GLU A 143 -3.82 13.90 -18.73
C GLU A 143 -2.74 14.93 -18.40
#